data_057cafd7664ef0363b1eefcb99d4e5df
#
_entry.id   057cafd7664ef0363b1eefcb99d4e5df
#
_cell.length_a   1.000
_cell.length_b   1.000
_cell.length_c   1.000
_cell.angle_alpha   90.00
_cell.angle_beta   90.00
_cell.angle_gamma   90.00
#
_symmetry.space_group_name_H-M   'P 1'
#
loop_
_entity.id
_entity.type
_entity.pdbx_description
1 polymer ?
#
loop_
_entity_poly.entity_id
_entity_poly.type
_entity_poly.pdbx_seq_one_letter_code
_entity_poly.pdbx_strand_id
1 'polypeptide(L)'
;TGYQVAMGLAGLVIIKDEQSGKHGLPSQWGVDDIPVILQDKRLKDDGQIDYQLDVMSAAVGWFGDLMLTNGAVFPKHVAPKGWLRLRLLNGCN
;
A
#
# COMPACT_ATOMS: atom_id res chain seq x y z
N THR A 1 -2.51 11.23 -13.89
CA THR A 1 -1.81 10.51 -12.83
C THR A 1 -2.74 10.06 -11.72
N GLY A 2 -3.65 10.89 -11.21
CA GLY A 2 -4.63 10.50 -10.19
C GLY A 2 -5.48 9.31 -10.61
N TYR A 3 -5.93 9.29 -11.85
CA TYR A 3 -6.67 8.16 -12.40
C TYR A 3 -5.88 6.85 -12.35
N GLN A 4 -4.61 6.89 -12.73
CA GLN A 4 -3.74 5.70 -12.72
C GLN A 4 -3.53 5.17 -11.30
N VAL A 5 -3.34 6.05 -10.33
CA VAL A 5 -3.22 5.69 -8.91
C VAL A 5 -4.53 5.09 -8.40
N ALA A 6 -5.67 5.69 -8.72
CA ALA A 6 -6.99 5.16 -8.36
C ALA A 6 -7.22 3.78 -8.96
N MET A 7 -6.73 3.51 -10.19
CA MET A 7 -6.78 2.19 -10.83
C MET A 7 -5.80 1.19 -10.23
N GLY A 8 -4.97 1.58 -9.27
CA GLY A 8 -4.09 0.69 -8.54
C GLY A 8 -2.64 0.68 -8.99
N LEU A 9 -2.24 1.62 -9.85
CA LEU A 9 -0.86 1.69 -10.32
C LEU A 9 0.06 2.21 -9.21
N ALA A 10 0.61 1.30 -8.44
CA ALA A 10 1.59 1.58 -7.39
C ALA A 10 2.54 0.41 -7.23
N GLY A 11 3.73 0.68 -6.77
CA GLY A 11 4.73 -0.36 -6.53
C GLY A 11 5.82 0.13 -5.59
N LEU A 12 6.37 -0.79 -4.81
CA LEU A 12 7.43 -0.51 -3.86
C LEU A 12 8.79 -0.80 -4.49
N VAL A 13 9.65 0.21 -4.54
CA VAL A 13 11.04 0.07 -4.94
C VAL A 13 11.91 0.14 -3.69
N ILE A 14 12.76 -0.88 -3.48
CA ILE A 14 13.65 -0.95 -2.34
C ILE A 14 15.09 -0.81 -2.82
N ILE A 15 15.77 0.20 -2.29
CA ILE A 15 17.18 0.43 -2.52
C ILE A 15 17.95 -0.17 -1.35
N LYS A 16 18.88 -1.07 -1.66
CA LYS A 16 19.81 -1.64 -0.69
C LYS A 16 21.20 -1.08 -0.95
N ASP A 17 21.85 -0.65 0.11
CA ASP A 17 23.25 -0.22 0.10
C ASP A 17 24.10 -1.10 1.01
N GLU A 18 25.40 -0.87 1.01
CA GLU A 18 26.34 -1.62 1.86
C GLU A 18 26.09 -1.42 3.38
N GLN A 19 25.42 -0.34 3.76
CA GLN A 19 25.11 -0.02 5.13
C GLN A 19 23.85 -0.74 5.63
N SER A 20 22.96 -1.13 4.74
CA SER A 20 21.64 -1.70 5.07
C SER A 20 21.71 -2.97 5.93
N GLY A 21 22.80 -3.74 5.85
CA GLY A 21 23.02 -4.95 6.65
C GLY A 21 23.76 -4.73 7.97
N LYS A 22 24.31 -3.52 8.22
CA LYS A 22 25.23 -3.28 9.33
C LYS A 22 24.56 -3.00 10.67
N HIS A 23 23.25 -2.72 10.64
CA HIS A 23 22.51 -2.28 11.84
C HIS A 23 21.73 -3.39 12.55
N GLY A 24 21.88 -4.64 12.14
CA GLY A 24 21.18 -5.76 12.74
C GLY A 24 19.64 -5.69 12.60
N LEU A 25 19.14 -4.92 11.64
CA LEU A 25 17.72 -4.80 11.38
C LEU A 25 17.17 -6.09 10.74
N PRO A 26 15.89 -6.42 10.98
CA PRO A 26 15.25 -7.52 10.29
C PRO A 26 15.43 -7.40 8.77
N SER A 27 15.84 -8.48 8.11
CA SER A 27 16.20 -8.48 6.69
C SER A 27 15.69 -9.68 5.89
N GLN A 28 14.94 -10.57 6.54
CA GLN A 28 14.34 -11.72 5.87
C GLN A 28 13.03 -11.30 5.21
N TRP A 29 13.11 -11.04 3.90
CA TRP A 29 11.98 -10.58 3.11
C TRP A 29 10.78 -11.51 3.19
N GLY A 30 9.62 -10.94 3.50
CA GLY A 30 8.37 -11.68 3.66
C GLY A 30 8.24 -12.43 4.98
N VAL A 31 9.26 -12.42 5.84
CA VAL A 31 9.25 -13.07 7.16
C VAL A 31 9.24 -12.02 8.26
N ASP A 32 10.30 -11.25 8.39
CA ASP A 32 10.45 -10.18 9.38
C ASP A 32 10.75 -8.81 8.76
N ASP A 33 11.00 -8.74 7.45
CA ASP A 33 11.12 -7.53 6.64
C ASP A 33 9.95 -7.53 5.64
N ILE A 34 8.91 -6.74 5.94
CA ILE A 34 7.58 -6.91 5.35
C ILE A 34 7.19 -5.63 4.60
N PRO A 35 6.90 -5.72 3.29
CA PRO A 35 6.32 -4.61 2.55
C PRO A 35 4.85 -4.41 2.93
N VAL A 36 4.44 -3.16 3.06
CA VAL A 36 3.05 -2.80 3.36
C VAL A 36 2.66 -1.65 2.44
N ILE A 37 1.90 -1.96 1.39
CA ILE A 37 1.35 -0.98 0.47
C ILE A 37 -0.09 -0.73 0.84
N LEU A 38 -0.41 0.50 1.20
CA LEU A 38 -1.77 0.93 1.52
C LEU A 38 -2.38 1.61 0.30
N GLN A 39 -3.59 1.23 -0.05
CA GLN A 39 -4.35 1.82 -1.14
C GLN A 39 -5.82 1.94 -0.74
N ASP A 40 -6.45 3.03 -1.15
CA ASP A 40 -7.89 3.19 -1.02
C ASP A 40 -8.58 2.93 -2.36
N LYS A 41 -9.75 2.35 -2.31
CA LYS A 41 -10.59 2.07 -3.49
C LYS A 41 -12.03 2.41 -3.18
N ARG A 42 -12.78 2.70 -4.24
CA ARG A 42 -14.24 2.73 -4.24
C ARG A 42 -14.71 1.81 -5.34
N LEU A 43 -15.61 0.91 -5.00
CA LEU A 43 -16.12 -0.07 -5.96
C LEU A 43 -17.60 0.17 -6.22
N LYS A 44 -18.00 -0.04 -7.47
CA LYS A 44 -19.40 -0.14 -7.88
C LYS A 44 -19.97 -1.48 -7.46
N ASP A 45 -21.29 -1.62 -7.54
CA ASP A 45 -22.00 -2.87 -7.21
C ASP A 45 -21.55 -4.06 -8.08
N ASP A 46 -21.07 -3.79 -9.29
CA ASP A 46 -20.52 -4.80 -10.21
C ASP A 46 -19.04 -5.14 -9.94
N GLY A 47 -18.44 -4.55 -8.92
CA GLY A 47 -17.04 -4.78 -8.53
C GLY A 47 -16.01 -3.96 -9.29
N GLN A 48 -16.42 -3.14 -10.24
CA GLN A 48 -15.50 -2.23 -10.94
C GLN A 48 -15.12 -1.04 -10.07
N ILE A 49 -13.94 -0.49 -10.32
CA ILE A 49 -13.47 0.71 -9.62
C ILE A 49 -14.34 1.90 -10.03
N ASP A 50 -14.88 2.59 -9.04
CA ASP A 50 -15.67 3.80 -9.22
C ASP A 50 -14.75 5.03 -9.07
N TYR A 51 -14.32 5.57 -10.19
CA TYR A 51 -13.53 6.80 -10.24
C TYR A 51 -14.35 7.92 -10.88
N GLN A 52 -15.36 8.39 -10.16
CA GLN A 52 -16.15 9.54 -10.60
C GLN A 52 -15.67 10.80 -9.86
N LEU A 53 -15.31 11.81 -10.61
CA LEU A 53 -14.93 13.12 -10.10
C LEU A 53 -16.13 14.05 -10.19
N ASP A 54 -16.57 14.55 -9.05
CA ASP A 54 -17.48 15.68 -8.93
C ASP A 54 -16.70 16.96 -8.58
N VAL A 55 -17.41 18.07 -8.41
CA VAL A 55 -16.78 19.36 -8.05
C VAL A 55 -16.03 19.27 -6.73
N MET A 56 -16.58 18.52 -5.76
CA MET A 56 -15.93 18.36 -4.46
C MET A 56 -14.68 17.51 -4.57
N SER A 57 -14.72 16.39 -5.29
CA SER A 57 -13.53 15.53 -5.53
C SER A 57 -12.44 16.25 -6.32
N ALA A 58 -12.82 17.16 -7.24
CA ALA A 58 -11.86 17.98 -7.95
C ALA A 58 -11.16 18.99 -7.04
N ALA A 59 -11.86 19.48 -6.02
CA ALA A 59 -11.32 20.48 -5.09
C ALA A 59 -10.48 19.88 -3.96
N VAL A 60 -10.91 18.75 -3.39
CA VAL A 60 -10.29 18.17 -2.19
C VAL A 60 -9.56 16.86 -2.45
N GLY A 61 -9.67 16.29 -3.64
CA GLY A 61 -9.14 14.98 -4.00
C GLY A 61 -10.21 13.89 -3.99
N TRP A 62 -9.90 12.79 -4.66
CA TRP A 62 -10.72 11.59 -4.65
C TRP A 62 -10.32 10.70 -3.48
N PHE A 63 -11.30 10.21 -2.74
CA PHE A 63 -11.10 9.30 -1.61
C PHE A 63 -11.88 8.02 -1.83
N GLY A 64 -11.23 6.89 -1.58
CA GLY A 64 -11.90 5.60 -1.50
C GLY A 64 -12.52 5.36 -0.11
N ASP A 65 -13.44 4.43 -0.05
CA ASP A 65 -14.09 3.97 1.18
C ASP A 65 -13.68 2.54 1.58
N LEU A 66 -12.89 1.88 0.74
CA LEU A 66 -12.34 0.55 0.99
C LEU A 66 -10.81 0.65 1.07
N MET A 67 -10.26 0.30 2.24
CA MET A 67 -8.81 0.26 2.43
C MET A 67 -8.26 -1.12 2.09
N LEU A 68 -7.27 -1.15 1.22
CA LEU A 68 -6.52 -2.36 0.89
C LEU A 68 -5.11 -2.29 1.45
N THR A 69 -4.62 -3.41 1.93
CA THR A 69 -3.24 -3.61 2.32
C THR A 69 -2.66 -4.73 1.47
N ASN A 70 -1.64 -4.43 0.68
CA ASN A 70 -1.07 -5.37 -0.29
C ASN A 70 -2.13 -6.01 -1.21
N GLY A 71 -3.13 -5.24 -1.61
CA GLY A 71 -4.21 -5.68 -2.49
C GLY A 71 -5.32 -6.51 -1.84
N ALA A 72 -5.30 -6.66 -0.52
CA ALA A 72 -6.30 -7.45 0.22
C ALA A 72 -6.97 -6.64 1.33
N VAL A 73 -8.20 -7.02 1.67
CA VAL A 73 -8.95 -6.44 2.80
C VAL A 73 -8.54 -7.16 4.07
N PHE A 74 -7.97 -6.42 5.03
CA PHE A 74 -7.51 -6.95 6.32
C PHE A 74 -6.67 -8.24 6.21
N PRO A 75 -5.57 -8.25 5.43
CA PRO A 75 -4.71 -9.42 5.34
C PRO A 75 -4.05 -9.73 6.69
N LYS A 76 -3.71 -11.00 6.89
CA LYS A 76 -2.96 -11.46 8.07
C LYS A 76 -1.58 -11.90 7.64
N HIS A 77 -0.59 -11.62 8.48
CA HIS A 77 0.76 -12.12 8.34
C HIS A 77 1.20 -12.77 9.64
N VAL A 78 1.72 -14.00 9.56
CA VAL A 78 2.31 -14.68 10.71
C VAL A 78 3.79 -14.34 10.77
N ALA A 79 4.16 -13.56 11.76
CA ALA A 79 5.52 -13.12 11.95
C ALA A 79 6.20 -13.85 13.10
N PRO A 80 7.54 -14.04 13.05
CA PRO A 80 8.28 -14.58 14.18
C PRO A 80 8.23 -13.61 15.36
N LYS A 81 8.38 -14.16 16.57
CA LYS A 81 8.48 -13.34 17.77
C LYS A 81 9.79 -12.53 17.73
N GLY A 82 9.69 -11.23 17.91
CA GLY A 82 10.84 -10.33 17.93
C GLY A 82 10.57 -9.04 17.16
N TRP A 83 11.64 -8.41 16.70
CA TRP A 83 11.56 -7.18 15.93
C TRP A 83 11.09 -7.46 14.51
N LEU A 84 10.23 -6.59 14.02
CA LEU A 84 9.76 -6.58 12.62
C LEU A 84 10.17 -5.27 11.96
N ARG A 85 10.49 -5.34 10.69
CA ARG A 85 10.71 -4.18 9.84
C ARG A 85 9.53 -4.05 8.88
N LEU A 86 8.78 -2.98 9.01
CA LEU A 86 7.69 -2.68 8.07
C LEU A 86 8.16 -1.61 7.09
N ARG A 87 7.98 -1.85 5.81
CA ARG A 87 8.27 -0.90 4.74
C ARG A 87 6.95 -0.38 4.19
N LEU A 88 6.58 0.79 4.70
CA LEU A 88 5.28 1.39 4.41
C LEU A 88 5.35 2.23 3.15
N LEU A 89 4.42 1.98 2.23
CA LEU A 89 4.15 2.82 1.08
C LEU A 89 2.69 3.26 1.11
N ASN A 90 2.47 4.58 1.15
CA ASN A 90 1.15 5.13 0.92
C ASN A 90 0.91 5.24 -0.59
N GLY A 91 0.11 4.33 -1.13
CA GLY A 91 -0.32 4.30 -2.52
C GLY A 91 -1.75 4.79 -2.71
N CYS A 92 -2.32 5.50 -1.73
CA CYS A 92 -3.62 6.15 -1.86
C CYS A 92 -3.55 7.34 -2.82
N ASN A 93 -4.69 7.68 -3.37
CA ASN A 93 -4.80 8.79 -4.33
C ASN A 93 -4.77 10.19 -3.66
#